data_1f3c50e4418dfd51cf8228a2c893e90f
#
_entry.id   1f3c50e4418dfd51cf8228a2c893e90f
#
_cell.length_a   1.000
_cell.length_b   1.000
_cell.length_c   1.000
_cell.angle_alpha   90.00
_cell.angle_beta   90.00
_cell.angle_gamma   90.00
#
_symmetry.space_group_name_H-M   'P 1'
#
loop_
_entity.id
_entity.type
_entity.pdbx_description
1 polymer ?
#
loop_
_entity_poly.entity_id
_entity_poly.type
_entity_poly.pdbx_seq_one_letter_code
_entity_poly.pdbx_strand_id
1 'polypeptide(L)'
;MPHAIITAALLTRRQASIGLASALLARAPAFAQPNVPAEFPTRPITLISPLAPGGAIDVLARLLAEHYHARSGHPATVESRAGGAGNIGIDAVRRATPDGSTLLVVPAGNLTINPTLMANLPFDVERDFAPITILATAANVFVAGEKAGIGSISELIEKAKQANLTYGSPGIGSQLHLAMELFKQRAGVEITHVPYRGMPPALTDLLGGHIDLLVSNLPVALPVIKDHRVVPLALTTAERSPLAPEIPTLGETGVGGIDVTSW
;
A
#
# COMPACT_ATOMS: atom_id res chain seq x y z
N MET A 1 -33.61 -76.76 -21.67
CA MET A 1 -34.02 -75.37 -21.61
C MET A 1 -34.48 -75.08 -20.18
N PRO A 2 -33.76 -74.32 -19.37
CA PRO A 2 -34.27 -73.88 -18.08
C PRO A 2 -34.79 -72.40 -18.19
N HIS A 3 -36.00 -72.22 -17.71
CA HIS A 3 -36.69 -70.93 -17.61
C HIS A 3 -36.01 -70.06 -16.52
N ALA A 4 -35.58 -68.86 -16.94
CA ALA A 4 -35.12 -67.83 -16.03
C ALA A 4 -36.35 -67.15 -15.43
N ILE A 5 -36.55 -67.27 -14.09
CA ILE A 5 -37.54 -66.55 -13.32
C ILE A 5 -36.97 -65.16 -13.00
N ILE A 6 -37.53 -64.12 -13.60
CA ILE A 6 -37.25 -62.72 -13.27
C ILE A 6 -38.05 -62.38 -12.01
N THR A 7 -37.37 -62.31 -10.86
CA THR A 7 -37.93 -61.86 -9.59
C THR A 7 -37.98 -60.35 -9.60
N ALA A 8 -39.14 -59.72 -9.85
CA ALA A 8 -39.34 -58.31 -9.71
C ALA A 8 -39.34 -57.93 -8.24
N ALA A 9 -38.31 -57.27 -7.74
CA ALA A 9 -38.30 -56.73 -6.39
C ALA A 9 -39.20 -55.51 -6.30
N LEU A 10 -40.34 -55.65 -5.61
CA LEU A 10 -41.25 -54.56 -5.32
C LEU A 10 -40.61 -53.61 -4.24
N LEU A 11 -40.20 -52.42 -4.67
CA LEU A 11 -39.74 -51.36 -3.75
C LEU A 11 -40.90 -50.92 -2.85
N THR A 12 -40.69 -50.98 -1.53
CA THR A 12 -41.67 -50.54 -0.55
C THR A 12 -41.83 -49.00 -0.61
N ARG A 13 -43.03 -48.47 -0.29
CA ARG A 13 -43.31 -47.02 -0.26
C ARG A 13 -42.27 -46.23 0.57
N ARG A 14 -41.69 -46.86 1.58
CA ARG A 14 -40.67 -46.26 2.44
C ARG A 14 -39.30 -46.09 1.72
N GLN A 15 -38.96 -47.02 0.86
CA GLN A 15 -37.71 -46.96 0.06
C GLN A 15 -37.82 -45.96 -1.11
N ALA A 16 -38.99 -45.80 -1.70
CA ALA A 16 -39.28 -44.79 -2.71
C ALA A 16 -39.22 -43.37 -2.13
N SER A 17 -39.67 -43.14 -0.89
CA SER A 17 -39.63 -41.85 -0.21
C SER A 17 -38.20 -41.43 0.17
N ILE A 18 -37.34 -42.36 0.56
CA ILE A 18 -35.92 -42.06 0.86
C ILE A 18 -35.13 -41.77 -0.41
N GLY A 19 -35.41 -42.46 -1.50
CA GLY A 19 -34.78 -42.18 -2.82
C GLY A 19 -35.13 -40.82 -3.39
N LEU A 20 -36.39 -40.34 -3.19
CA LEU A 20 -36.81 -39.03 -3.68
C LEU A 20 -36.23 -37.87 -2.83
N ALA A 21 -36.08 -38.07 -1.51
CA ALA A 21 -35.47 -37.07 -0.63
C ALA A 21 -33.96 -36.90 -0.91
N SER A 22 -33.27 -38.00 -1.23
CA SER A 22 -31.85 -37.93 -1.60
C SER A 22 -31.58 -37.24 -2.94
N ALA A 23 -32.51 -37.38 -3.88
CA ALA A 23 -32.40 -36.71 -5.20
C ALA A 23 -32.66 -35.19 -5.14
N LEU A 24 -33.41 -34.72 -4.15
CA LEU A 24 -33.67 -33.26 -3.95
C LEU A 24 -32.52 -32.57 -3.23
N LEU A 25 -31.75 -33.27 -2.39
CA LEU A 25 -30.57 -32.74 -1.71
C LEU A 25 -29.34 -32.62 -2.63
N ALA A 26 -29.32 -33.27 -3.78
CA ALA A 26 -28.23 -33.22 -4.75
C ALA A 26 -28.24 -31.96 -5.67
N ARG A 27 -29.24 -31.05 -5.50
CA ARG A 27 -29.30 -29.76 -6.20
C ARG A 27 -28.84 -28.59 -5.29
N ALA A 28 -27.79 -28.77 -4.51
CA ALA A 28 -27.08 -27.61 -3.99
C ALA A 28 -26.55 -26.83 -5.21
N PRO A 29 -26.76 -25.51 -5.33
CA PRO A 29 -26.11 -24.74 -6.37
C PRO A 29 -24.61 -24.97 -6.16
N ALA A 30 -23.95 -25.59 -7.12
CA ALA A 30 -22.51 -25.57 -7.18
C ALA A 30 -22.16 -24.07 -7.28
N PHE A 31 -21.65 -23.50 -6.20
CA PHE A 31 -21.00 -22.21 -6.29
C PHE A 31 -19.93 -22.41 -7.37
N ALA A 32 -20.17 -21.83 -8.55
CA ALA A 32 -19.22 -21.82 -9.62
C ALA A 32 -17.94 -21.21 -9.02
N GLN A 33 -16.97 -22.06 -8.71
CA GLN A 33 -15.63 -21.55 -8.41
C GLN A 33 -15.27 -20.71 -9.62
N PRO A 34 -14.80 -19.47 -9.42
CA PRO A 34 -14.36 -18.66 -10.53
C PRO A 34 -13.39 -19.54 -11.31
N ASN A 35 -13.68 -19.72 -12.61
CA ASN A 35 -12.89 -20.54 -13.50
C ASN A 35 -11.56 -19.81 -13.71
N VAL A 36 -10.67 -19.87 -12.70
CA VAL A 36 -9.30 -19.41 -12.83
C VAL A 36 -8.70 -20.35 -13.87
N PRO A 37 -8.32 -19.84 -15.04
CA PRO A 37 -7.69 -20.68 -16.04
C PRO A 37 -6.57 -21.46 -15.35
N ALA A 38 -6.53 -22.78 -15.50
CA ALA A 38 -5.57 -23.67 -14.83
C ALA A 38 -4.10 -23.31 -15.16
N GLU A 39 -3.88 -22.36 -16.03
CA GLU A 39 -2.61 -21.93 -16.59
C GLU A 39 -2.24 -20.46 -16.28
N PHE A 40 -2.99 -19.70 -15.44
CA PHE A 40 -2.53 -18.37 -15.03
C PHE A 40 -1.51 -18.50 -13.88
N PRO A 41 -0.35 -17.85 -13.96
CA PRO A 41 0.12 -16.93 -15.01
C PRO A 41 0.83 -17.64 -16.17
N THR A 42 0.43 -17.35 -17.42
CA THR A 42 0.94 -17.99 -18.64
C THR A 42 2.01 -17.19 -19.38
N ARG A 43 2.36 -16.00 -18.88
CA ARG A 43 3.21 -15.05 -19.59
C ARG A 43 3.92 -14.09 -18.63
N PRO A 44 4.96 -13.37 -19.13
CA PRO A 44 5.59 -12.27 -18.39
C PRO A 44 4.58 -11.22 -17.96
N ILE A 45 4.82 -10.61 -16.80
CA ILE A 45 4.03 -9.47 -16.31
C ILE A 45 4.90 -8.23 -16.15
N THR A 46 4.25 -7.05 -16.19
CA THR A 46 4.87 -5.78 -15.87
C THR A 46 4.20 -5.17 -14.63
N LEU A 47 5.00 -4.83 -13.64
CA LEU A 47 4.59 -4.15 -12.42
C LEU A 47 4.93 -2.66 -12.56
N ILE A 48 3.93 -1.81 -12.64
CA ILE A 48 4.12 -0.35 -12.75
C ILE A 48 4.12 0.25 -11.34
N SER A 49 5.24 0.92 -10.98
CA SER A 49 5.34 1.77 -9.81
C SER A 49 5.17 3.23 -10.23
N PRO A 50 4.24 4.01 -9.63
CA PRO A 50 4.00 5.39 -10.02
C PRO A 50 4.97 6.39 -9.37
N LEU A 51 5.96 5.93 -8.61
CA LEU A 51 6.92 6.73 -7.88
C LEU A 51 8.36 6.43 -8.31
N ALA A 52 9.30 7.28 -7.89
CA ALA A 52 10.72 7.10 -8.18
C ALA A 52 11.27 5.77 -7.63
N PRO A 53 12.23 5.15 -8.33
CA PRO A 53 12.88 3.92 -7.88
C PRO A 53 13.54 4.09 -6.51
N GLY A 54 13.70 2.97 -5.77
CA GLY A 54 14.36 2.91 -4.46
C GLY A 54 13.48 3.30 -3.26
N GLY A 55 12.22 3.70 -3.50
CA GLY A 55 11.22 3.89 -2.43
C GLY A 55 10.52 2.59 -2.03
N ALA A 56 9.66 2.65 -1.00
CA ALA A 56 8.94 1.48 -0.48
C ALA A 56 8.15 0.73 -1.58
N ILE A 57 7.50 1.45 -2.48
CA ILE A 57 6.71 0.86 -3.58
C ILE A 57 7.60 0.09 -4.57
N ASP A 58 8.76 0.63 -4.91
CA ASP A 58 9.72 -0.03 -5.81
C ASP A 58 10.26 -1.33 -5.18
N VAL A 59 10.60 -1.29 -3.88
CA VAL A 59 11.05 -2.47 -3.13
C VAL A 59 9.98 -3.56 -3.10
N LEU A 60 8.74 -3.19 -2.77
CA LEU A 60 7.62 -4.14 -2.76
C LEU A 60 7.33 -4.72 -4.15
N ALA A 61 7.39 -3.89 -5.20
CA ALA A 61 7.21 -4.35 -6.58
C ALA A 61 8.30 -5.35 -6.99
N ARG A 62 9.57 -5.11 -6.60
CA ARG A 62 10.68 -6.05 -6.90
C ARG A 62 10.55 -7.36 -6.15
N LEU A 63 10.18 -7.33 -4.86
CA LEU A 63 9.92 -8.54 -4.08
C LEU A 63 8.76 -9.34 -4.67
N LEU A 64 7.70 -8.67 -5.12
CA LEU A 64 6.59 -9.32 -5.82
C LEU A 64 7.04 -9.92 -7.15
N ALA A 65 7.89 -9.23 -7.92
CA ALA A 65 8.43 -9.72 -9.19
C ALA A 65 9.29 -10.98 -9.00
N GLU A 66 10.15 -10.99 -7.99
CA GLU A 66 10.97 -12.16 -7.63
C GLU A 66 10.09 -13.35 -7.22
N HIS A 67 9.09 -13.10 -6.35
CA HIS A 67 8.16 -14.14 -5.92
C HIS A 67 7.33 -14.69 -7.07
N TYR A 68 6.84 -13.82 -7.96
CA TYR A 68 6.11 -14.21 -9.16
C TYR A 68 6.96 -15.11 -10.06
N HIS A 69 8.22 -14.70 -10.34
CA HIS A 69 9.14 -15.48 -11.15
C HIS A 69 9.41 -16.86 -10.53
N ALA A 70 9.68 -16.90 -9.23
CA ALA A 70 9.95 -18.14 -8.51
C ALA A 70 8.78 -19.15 -8.57
N ARG A 71 7.55 -18.66 -8.59
CA ARG A 71 6.35 -19.50 -8.60
C ARG A 71 5.85 -19.88 -9.98
N SER A 72 5.96 -18.98 -10.94
CA SER A 72 5.38 -19.13 -12.28
C SER A 72 6.39 -19.58 -13.34
N GLY A 73 7.69 -19.39 -13.08
CA GLY A 73 8.75 -19.55 -14.10
C GLY A 73 8.78 -18.42 -15.14
N HIS A 74 7.79 -17.50 -15.11
CA HIS A 74 7.74 -16.37 -16.04
C HIS A 74 8.40 -15.13 -15.45
N PRO A 75 9.08 -14.28 -16.24
CA PRO A 75 9.66 -13.04 -15.74
C PRO A 75 8.59 -12.02 -15.35
N ALA A 76 8.90 -11.23 -14.33
CA ALA A 76 8.16 -10.02 -13.98
C ALA A 76 9.11 -8.82 -14.04
N THR A 77 8.73 -7.77 -14.76
CA THR A 77 9.51 -6.54 -14.91
C THR A 77 8.90 -5.45 -14.03
N VAL A 78 9.74 -4.72 -13.29
CA VAL A 78 9.31 -3.53 -12.54
C VAL A 78 9.66 -2.28 -13.33
N GLU A 79 8.67 -1.46 -13.63
CA GLU A 79 8.81 -0.21 -14.36
C GLU A 79 8.34 0.97 -13.50
N SER A 80 9.23 1.94 -13.26
CA SER A 80 8.90 3.16 -12.52
C SER A 80 8.48 4.26 -13.48
N ARG A 81 7.22 4.74 -13.35
CA ARG A 81 6.65 5.84 -14.12
C ARG A 81 6.24 6.98 -13.20
N ALA A 82 7.25 7.66 -12.64
CA ALA A 82 7.05 8.76 -11.71
C ALA A 82 6.60 10.04 -12.41
N GLY A 83 5.79 10.86 -11.71
CA GLY A 83 5.36 12.20 -12.16
C GLY A 83 3.87 12.43 -11.94
N GLY A 84 3.48 13.74 -11.89
CA GLY A 84 2.10 14.14 -11.64
C GLY A 84 1.52 13.56 -10.34
N ALA A 85 2.30 13.55 -9.26
CA ALA A 85 1.94 12.90 -8.00
C ALA A 85 1.56 11.40 -8.16
N GLY A 86 2.20 10.69 -9.11
CA GLY A 86 1.92 9.29 -9.41
C GLY A 86 0.90 9.07 -10.54
N ASN A 87 0.15 10.09 -10.93
CA ASN A 87 -0.95 9.94 -11.90
C ASN A 87 -0.48 9.48 -13.28
N ILE A 88 0.77 9.76 -13.68
CA ILE A 88 1.33 9.30 -14.96
C ILE A 88 1.42 7.77 -14.98
N GLY A 89 1.94 7.16 -13.92
CA GLY A 89 2.06 5.71 -13.81
C GLY A 89 0.70 5.01 -13.70
N ILE A 90 -0.22 5.60 -12.94
CA ILE A 90 -1.58 5.07 -12.75
C ILE A 90 -2.35 5.10 -14.08
N ASP A 91 -2.32 6.22 -14.81
CA ASP A 91 -2.97 6.34 -16.12
C ASP A 91 -2.37 5.40 -17.17
N ALA A 92 -1.07 5.09 -17.08
CA ALA A 92 -0.44 4.11 -17.94
C ALA A 92 -1.03 2.69 -17.74
N VAL A 93 -1.28 2.29 -16.49
CA VAL A 93 -1.95 0.99 -16.20
C VAL A 93 -3.40 1.01 -16.64
N ARG A 94 -4.14 2.10 -16.40
CA ARG A 94 -5.52 2.26 -16.89
C ARG A 94 -5.64 2.04 -18.41
N ARG A 95 -4.64 2.48 -19.18
CA ARG A 95 -4.62 2.31 -20.66
C ARG A 95 -4.10 0.96 -21.11
N ALA A 96 -3.53 0.16 -20.23
CA ALA A 96 -3.03 -1.16 -20.57
C ALA A 96 -4.19 -2.14 -20.84
N THR A 97 -3.89 -3.22 -21.54
CA THR A 97 -4.87 -4.29 -21.77
C THR A 97 -5.24 -4.93 -20.42
N PRO A 98 -6.56 -5.06 -20.09
CA PRO A 98 -7.01 -5.57 -18.80
C PRO A 98 -6.98 -7.11 -18.73
N ASP A 99 -5.82 -7.70 -19.03
CA ASP A 99 -5.62 -9.14 -19.15
C ASP A 99 -4.70 -9.71 -18.05
N GLY A 100 -4.37 -8.89 -17.04
CA GLY A 100 -3.51 -9.27 -15.91
C GLY A 100 -2.01 -9.23 -16.21
N SER A 101 -1.59 -8.86 -17.43
CA SER A 101 -0.16 -8.74 -17.75
C SER A 101 0.49 -7.44 -17.27
N THR A 102 -0.31 -6.41 -16.99
CA THR A 102 0.16 -5.13 -16.46
C THR A 102 -0.55 -4.84 -15.14
N LEU A 103 0.20 -4.75 -14.05
CA LEU A 103 -0.32 -4.53 -12.70
C LEU A 103 0.22 -3.24 -12.12
N LEU A 104 -0.60 -2.58 -11.31
CA LEU A 104 -0.24 -1.38 -10.56
C LEU A 104 0.18 -1.74 -9.14
N VAL A 105 1.35 -1.29 -8.72
CA VAL A 105 1.78 -1.30 -7.32
C VAL A 105 1.83 0.15 -6.84
N VAL A 106 0.89 0.53 -5.99
CA VAL A 106 0.60 1.94 -5.71
C VAL A 106 0.34 2.16 -4.22
N PRO A 107 0.76 3.30 -3.64
CA PRO A 107 0.40 3.64 -2.27
C PRO A 107 -1.06 4.11 -2.20
N ALA A 108 -1.71 3.83 -1.07
CA ALA A 108 -3.11 4.15 -0.81
C ALA A 108 -3.52 5.59 -1.17
N GLY A 109 -2.69 6.57 -0.83
CA GLY A 109 -3.00 7.98 -1.05
C GLY A 109 -3.36 8.33 -2.49
N ASN A 110 -2.76 7.65 -3.46
CA ASN A 110 -3.08 7.85 -4.86
C ASN A 110 -4.51 7.40 -5.22
N LEU A 111 -5.04 6.40 -4.53
CA LEU A 111 -6.36 5.83 -4.80
C LEU A 111 -7.45 6.40 -3.90
N THR A 112 -7.12 6.87 -2.69
CA THR A 112 -8.10 7.31 -1.68
C THR A 112 -8.11 8.83 -1.45
N ILE A 113 -6.98 9.51 -1.64
CA ILE A 113 -6.83 10.95 -1.39
C ILE A 113 -6.93 11.75 -2.68
N ASN A 114 -6.20 11.35 -3.73
CA ASN A 114 -6.16 12.10 -4.99
C ASN A 114 -7.53 12.31 -5.63
N PRO A 115 -8.48 11.36 -5.60
CA PRO A 115 -9.83 11.58 -6.14
C PRO A 115 -10.57 12.77 -5.53
N THR A 116 -10.34 13.04 -4.25
CA THR A 116 -10.94 14.19 -3.55
C THR A 116 -10.10 15.47 -3.71
N LEU A 117 -8.78 15.34 -3.71
CA LEU A 117 -7.86 16.48 -3.71
C LEU A 117 -7.63 17.09 -5.10
N MET A 118 -7.74 16.30 -6.15
CA MET A 118 -7.39 16.71 -7.52
C MET A 118 -8.65 16.77 -8.40
N ALA A 119 -8.97 17.97 -8.89
CA ALA A 119 -10.17 18.19 -9.70
C ALA A 119 -10.16 17.48 -11.07
N ASN A 120 -8.99 17.18 -11.64
CA ASN A 120 -8.85 16.61 -12.98
C ASN A 120 -7.95 15.38 -12.98
N LEU A 121 -8.45 14.28 -12.43
CA LEU A 121 -7.77 12.99 -12.56
C LEU A 121 -8.08 12.34 -13.92
N PRO A 122 -7.08 11.76 -14.61
CA PRO A 122 -7.31 11.08 -15.89
C PRO A 122 -7.93 9.68 -15.73
N PHE A 123 -8.31 9.26 -14.52
CA PHE A 123 -8.86 7.95 -14.19
C PHE A 123 -9.91 8.05 -13.09
N ASP A 124 -10.76 7.05 -13.04
CA ASP A 124 -11.71 6.78 -11.97
C ASP A 124 -11.30 5.47 -11.27
N VAL A 125 -11.06 5.54 -9.95
CA VAL A 125 -10.48 4.42 -9.21
C VAL A 125 -11.41 3.20 -9.19
N GLU A 126 -12.71 3.41 -9.00
CA GLU A 126 -13.69 2.32 -8.88
C GLU A 126 -14.03 1.70 -10.23
N ARG A 127 -14.09 2.51 -11.29
CA ARG A 127 -14.44 2.05 -12.62
C ARG A 127 -13.29 1.45 -13.39
N ASP A 128 -12.08 2.03 -13.27
CA ASP A 128 -10.96 1.76 -14.18
C ASP A 128 -10.00 0.70 -13.63
N PHE A 129 -10.11 0.30 -12.34
CA PHE A 129 -9.21 -0.65 -11.70
C PHE A 129 -9.95 -1.75 -10.95
N ALA A 130 -9.38 -2.96 -11.00
CA ALA A 130 -9.79 -4.09 -10.18
C ALA A 130 -8.78 -4.28 -9.04
N PRO A 131 -9.15 -4.07 -7.75
CA PRO A 131 -8.23 -4.29 -6.63
C PRO A 131 -7.92 -5.78 -6.47
N ILE A 132 -6.65 -6.10 -6.21
CA ILE A 132 -6.21 -7.48 -6.01
C ILE A 132 -5.98 -7.74 -4.52
N THR A 133 -5.08 -6.99 -3.88
CA THR A 133 -4.76 -7.16 -2.46
C THR A 133 -3.95 -5.97 -1.92
N ILE A 134 -3.90 -5.84 -0.60
CA ILE A 134 -2.94 -4.99 0.10
C ILE A 134 -1.65 -5.80 0.25
N LEU A 135 -0.54 -5.30 -0.32
CA LEU A 135 0.76 -6.00 -0.28
C LEU A 135 1.44 -5.89 1.09
N ALA A 136 1.37 -4.72 1.71
CA ALA A 136 1.98 -4.44 3.00
C ALA A 136 1.35 -3.22 3.68
N THR A 137 1.52 -3.15 5.00
CA THR A 137 1.26 -1.97 5.81
C THR A 137 2.55 -1.53 6.50
N ALA A 138 2.72 -0.24 6.72
CA ALA A 138 3.91 0.29 7.39
C ALA A 138 3.55 1.50 8.26
N ALA A 139 4.14 1.56 9.45
CA ALA A 139 4.16 2.77 10.24
C ALA A 139 4.95 3.86 9.50
N ASN A 140 4.58 5.11 9.72
CA ASN A 140 5.36 6.25 9.26
C ASN A 140 6.07 6.89 10.44
N VAL A 141 7.17 7.58 10.15
CA VAL A 141 8.02 8.24 11.15
C VAL A 141 8.33 9.65 10.72
N PHE A 142 8.23 10.57 11.66
CA PHE A 142 8.76 11.92 11.56
C PHE A 142 10.26 11.86 11.87
N VAL A 143 11.08 12.33 10.97
CA VAL A 143 12.53 12.43 11.17
C VAL A 143 13.01 13.84 10.92
N ALA A 144 13.99 14.28 11.73
CA ALA A 144 14.71 15.52 11.52
C ALA A 144 16.09 15.26 10.95
N GLY A 145 16.55 16.12 10.04
CA GLY A 145 17.94 16.15 9.62
C GLY A 145 18.86 16.56 10.77
N GLU A 146 20.08 16.05 10.81
CA GLU A 146 21.05 16.35 11.87
C GLU A 146 21.29 17.87 12.02
N LYS A 147 21.38 18.59 10.88
CA LYS A 147 21.59 20.04 10.85
C LYS A 147 20.38 20.85 11.37
N ALA A 148 19.20 20.27 11.43
CA ALA A 148 18.02 20.93 11.96
C ALA A 148 18.12 21.17 13.46
N GLY A 149 18.92 20.40 14.19
CA GLY A 149 19.09 20.54 15.64
C GLY A 149 17.78 20.36 16.40
N ILE A 150 16.99 19.34 16.05
CA ILE A 150 15.69 19.00 16.61
C ILE A 150 15.77 17.57 17.09
N GLY A 151 15.61 17.33 18.39
CA GLY A 151 15.70 16.01 19.01
C GLY A 151 14.37 15.44 19.49
N SER A 152 13.30 16.23 19.47
CA SER A 152 11.98 15.82 19.96
C SER A 152 10.84 16.58 19.27
N ILE A 153 9.61 16.06 19.40
CA ILE A 153 8.40 16.77 18.92
C ILE A 153 8.19 18.10 19.63
N SER A 154 8.51 18.19 20.91
CA SER A 154 8.44 19.47 21.68
C SER A 154 9.37 20.52 21.09
N GLU A 155 10.63 20.16 20.84
CA GLU A 155 11.61 21.05 20.22
C GLU A 155 11.22 21.43 18.79
N LEU A 156 10.63 20.50 18.03
CA LEU A 156 10.10 20.77 16.70
C LEU A 156 9.02 21.88 16.76
N ILE A 157 8.06 21.74 17.69
CA ILE A 157 6.98 22.72 17.86
C ILE A 157 7.54 24.09 18.27
N GLU A 158 8.46 24.13 19.22
CA GLU A 158 9.08 25.39 19.67
C GLU A 158 9.85 26.07 18.54
N LYS A 159 10.65 25.30 17.81
CA LYS A 159 11.45 25.83 16.70
C LYS A 159 10.60 26.29 15.52
N ALA A 160 9.53 25.58 15.21
CA ALA A 160 8.59 25.96 14.14
C ALA A 160 7.84 27.28 14.43
N LYS A 161 7.71 27.69 15.71
CA LYS A 161 7.15 28.98 16.09
C LYS A 161 8.14 30.14 15.93
N GLN A 162 9.44 29.84 15.87
CA GLN A 162 10.51 30.85 15.88
C GLN A 162 11.23 30.97 14.54
N ALA A 163 11.19 29.94 13.70
CA ALA A 163 11.91 29.85 12.42
C ALA A 163 11.06 29.20 11.35
N ASN A 164 11.33 29.55 10.09
CA ASN A 164 10.72 28.89 8.94
C ASN A 164 11.41 27.54 8.70
N LEU A 165 10.77 26.47 9.16
CA LEU A 165 11.21 25.12 8.88
C LEU A 165 10.63 24.60 7.56
N THR A 166 11.33 23.64 6.96
CA THR A 166 10.92 22.95 5.73
C THR A 166 10.73 21.46 5.98
N TYR A 167 9.78 20.85 5.28
CA TYR A 167 9.64 19.39 5.30
C TYR A 167 9.44 18.82 3.91
N GLY A 168 10.01 17.62 3.68
CA GLY A 168 9.85 16.86 2.46
C GLY A 168 8.72 15.84 2.54
N SER A 169 8.11 15.55 1.38
CA SER A 169 7.21 14.42 1.20
C SER A 169 7.39 13.80 -0.19
N PRO A 170 6.89 12.58 -0.45
CA PRO A 170 6.97 11.96 -1.78
C PRO A 170 6.03 12.60 -2.81
N GLY A 171 5.34 13.67 -2.46
CA GLY A 171 4.49 14.46 -3.36
C GLY A 171 3.22 14.98 -2.69
N ILE A 172 2.62 15.97 -3.33
CA ILE A 172 1.34 16.56 -2.90
C ILE A 172 0.25 15.48 -2.94
N GLY A 173 -0.58 15.41 -1.90
CA GLY A 173 -1.65 14.41 -1.79
C GLY A 173 -1.19 13.03 -1.31
N SER A 174 0.10 12.81 -1.07
CA SER A 174 0.55 11.58 -0.41
C SER A 174 0.07 11.53 1.04
N GLN A 175 -0.11 10.33 1.60
CA GLN A 175 -0.45 10.16 3.01
C GLN A 175 0.59 10.82 3.93
N LEU A 176 1.86 10.78 3.55
CA LEU A 176 2.98 11.37 4.30
C LEU A 176 2.92 12.91 4.28
N HIS A 177 2.49 13.52 3.17
CA HIS A 177 2.18 14.94 3.11
C HIS A 177 1.05 15.30 4.08
N LEU A 178 -0.09 14.59 3.98
CA LEU A 178 -1.25 14.88 4.84
C LEU A 178 -1.00 14.57 6.31
N ALA A 179 -0.13 13.61 6.65
CA ALA A 179 0.26 13.36 8.03
C ALA A 179 0.97 14.58 8.64
N MET A 180 1.86 15.25 7.88
CA MET A 180 2.50 16.47 8.35
C MET A 180 1.50 17.64 8.40
N GLU A 181 0.64 17.81 7.41
CA GLU A 181 -0.37 18.86 7.44
C GLU A 181 -1.34 18.70 8.63
N LEU A 182 -1.73 17.47 8.95
CA LEU A 182 -2.52 17.19 10.15
C LEU A 182 -1.73 17.51 11.43
N PHE A 183 -0.44 17.16 11.48
CA PHE A 183 0.43 17.52 12.59
C PHE A 183 0.51 19.06 12.77
N LYS A 184 0.75 19.79 11.69
CA LYS A 184 0.79 21.28 11.71
C LYS A 184 -0.48 21.87 12.30
N GLN A 185 -1.63 21.36 11.83
CA GLN A 185 -2.93 21.79 12.34
C GLN A 185 -3.11 21.50 13.84
N ARG A 186 -2.72 20.30 14.29
CA ARG A 186 -2.86 19.87 15.69
C ARG A 186 -1.91 20.60 16.63
N ALA A 187 -0.69 20.85 16.18
CA ALA A 187 0.34 21.54 16.96
C ALA A 187 0.26 23.07 16.86
N GLY A 188 -0.55 23.62 15.94
CA GLY A 188 -0.67 25.06 15.74
C GLY A 188 0.62 25.69 15.22
N VAL A 189 1.32 25.04 14.29
CA VAL A 189 2.59 25.51 13.73
C VAL A 189 2.56 25.51 12.20
N GLU A 190 3.42 26.35 11.61
CA GLU A 190 3.63 26.40 10.16
C GLU A 190 5.00 25.82 9.82
N ILE A 191 5.03 24.93 8.82
CA ILE A 191 6.23 24.30 8.28
C ILE A 191 6.05 24.25 6.75
N THR A 192 7.01 24.74 6.00
CA THR A 192 6.92 24.84 4.53
C THR A 192 7.09 23.48 3.86
N HIS A 193 6.14 23.11 3.01
CA HIS A 193 6.19 21.86 2.27
C HIS A 193 7.10 21.94 1.02
N VAL A 194 7.98 20.95 0.86
CA VAL A 194 8.81 20.74 -0.33
C VAL A 194 8.42 19.39 -0.95
N PRO A 195 7.66 19.39 -2.07
CA PRO A 195 7.22 18.15 -2.70
C PRO A 195 8.32 17.52 -3.56
N TYR A 196 8.48 16.20 -3.47
CA TYR A 196 9.41 15.40 -4.28
C TYR A 196 8.66 14.38 -5.16
N ARG A 197 9.36 13.79 -6.14
CA ARG A 197 8.80 12.73 -7.01
C ARG A 197 8.93 11.33 -6.40
N GLY A 198 8.91 11.22 -5.08
CA GLY A 198 9.09 10.00 -4.31
C GLY A 198 10.01 10.22 -3.10
N MET A 199 10.18 9.19 -2.28
CA MET A 199 10.93 9.28 -1.03
C MET A 199 12.45 9.42 -1.22
N PRO A 200 13.14 8.73 -2.16
CA PRO A 200 14.59 8.78 -2.24
C PRO A 200 15.19 10.18 -2.42
N PRO A 201 14.70 11.04 -3.35
CA PRO A 201 15.23 12.40 -3.47
C PRO A 201 14.96 13.25 -2.22
N ALA A 202 13.82 13.08 -1.55
CA ALA A 202 13.52 13.79 -0.30
C ALA A 202 14.49 13.40 0.82
N LEU A 203 14.81 12.10 0.93
CA LEU A 203 15.76 11.61 1.92
C LEU A 203 17.20 12.11 1.62
N THR A 204 17.58 12.20 0.36
CA THR A 204 18.87 12.77 -0.04
C THR A 204 19.00 14.22 0.40
N ASP A 205 17.95 15.02 0.18
CA ASP A 205 17.94 16.44 0.56
C ASP A 205 17.90 16.63 2.09
N LEU A 206 17.21 15.76 2.83
CA LEU A 206 17.26 15.76 4.30
C LEU A 206 18.69 15.51 4.80
N LEU A 207 19.35 14.47 4.27
CA LEU A 207 20.72 14.12 4.63
C LEU A 207 21.74 15.20 4.24
N GLY A 208 21.47 15.93 3.15
CA GLY A 208 22.23 17.09 2.71
C GLY A 208 21.99 18.35 3.54
N GLY A 209 20.88 18.38 4.30
CA GLY A 209 20.43 19.56 5.07
C GLY A 209 19.83 20.65 4.19
N HIS A 210 19.23 20.27 3.06
CA HIS A 210 18.46 21.15 2.18
C HIS A 210 17.00 21.28 2.65
N ILE A 211 16.51 20.34 3.43
CA ILE A 211 15.25 20.38 4.19
C ILE A 211 15.52 19.96 5.63
N ASP A 212 14.65 20.41 6.55
CA ASP A 212 14.81 20.19 7.98
C ASP A 212 14.18 18.88 8.45
N LEU A 213 13.05 18.53 7.88
CA LEU A 213 12.20 17.43 8.31
C LEU A 213 11.76 16.55 7.15
N LEU A 214 11.42 15.31 7.46
CA LEU A 214 10.82 14.37 6.51
C LEU A 214 9.79 13.50 7.22
N VAL A 215 8.66 13.24 6.59
CA VAL A 215 7.78 12.14 6.97
C VAL A 215 8.04 10.99 6.01
N SER A 216 8.46 9.85 6.54
CA SER A 216 8.86 8.67 5.76
C SER A 216 8.17 7.41 6.26
N ASN A 217 8.06 6.40 5.40
CA ASN A 217 7.73 5.07 5.88
C ASN A 217 8.88 4.58 6.77
N LEU A 218 8.56 4.02 7.94
CA LEU A 218 9.58 3.57 8.91
C LEU A 218 10.61 2.60 8.30
N PRO A 219 10.24 1.57 7.50
CA PRO A 219 11.23 0.68 6.90
C PRO A 219 12.23 1.39 5.98
N VAL A 220 11.82 2.48 5.31
CA VAL A 220 12.70 3.26 4.43
C VAL A 220 13.66 4.14 5.24
N ALA A 221 13.19 4.73 6.34
CA ALA A 221 14.01 5.58 7.20
C ALA A 221 14.90 4.78 8.17
N LEU A 222 14.53 3.54 8.49
CA LEU A 222 15.18 2.74 9.52
C LEU A 222 16.71 2.56 9.34
N PRO A 223 17.25 2.32 8.13
CA PRO A 223 18.71 2.25 7.95
C PRO A 223 19.43 3.54 8.37
N VAL A 224 18.95 4.69 7.92
CA VAL A 224 19.58 5.98 8.22
C VAL A 224 19.33 6.43 9.67
N ILE A 225 18.27 5.95 10.33
CA ILE A 225 18.04 6.11 11.76
C ILE A 225 19.07 5.30 12.54
N LYS A 226 19.27 4.02 12.19
CA LYS A 226 20.28 3.14 12.83
C LYS A 226 21.70 3.63 12.64
N ASP A 227 22.00 4.26 11.53
CA ASP A 227 23.30 4.88 11.23
C ASP A 227 23.45 6.28 11.90
N HIS A 228 22.47 6.72 12.69
CA HIS A 228 22.43 8.01 13.37
C HIS A 228 22.57 9.24 12.44
N ARG A 229 22.18 9.10 11.17
CA ARG A 229 22.26 10.17 10.17
C ARG A 229 21.04 11.09 10.18
N VAL A 230 19.97 10.69 10.84
CA VAL A 230 18.74 11.45 11.08
C VAL A 230 18.25 11.18 12.50
N VAL A 231 17.49 12.11 13.04
CA VAL A 231 16.88 11.99 14.37
C VAL A 231 15.43 11.56 14.23
N PRO A 232 15.02 10.37 14.68
CA PRO A 232 13.63 9.98 14.72
C PRO A 232 12.90 10.75 15.84
N LEU A 233 11.74 11.35 15.52
CA LEU A 233 10.99 12.16 16.46
C LEU A 233 9.77 11.43 17.00
N ALA A 234 8.91 10.89 16.12
CA ALA A 234 7.72 10.14 16.52
C ALA A 234 7.15 9.32 15.34
N LEU A 235 6.42 8.27 15.69
CA LEU A 235 5.60 7.48 14.74
C LEU A 235 4.21 8.11 14.60
N THR A 236 3.59 7.92 13.42
CA THR A 236 2.22 8.40 13.14
C THR A 236 1.14 7.39 13.52
N THR A 237 1.51 6.22 13.99
CA THR A 237 0.59 5.15 14.42
C THR A 237 0.15 5.32 15.87
N ALA A 238 -1.02 4.75 16.22
CA ALA A 238 -1.53 4.77 17.59
C ALA A 238 -0.62 4.01 18.56
N GLU A 239 0.06 2.96 18.08
CA GLU A 239 0.98 2.14 18.86
C GLU A 239 2.40 2.21 18.29
N ARG A 240 3.39 1.94 19.15
CA ARG A 240 4.79 1.85 18.73
C ARG A 240 5.01 0.67 17.80
N SER A 241 5.92 0.84 16.86
CA SER A 241 6.28 -0.25 15.94
C SER A 241 7.24 -1.24 16.62
N PRO A 242 7.04 -2.56 16.45
CA PRO A 242 8.00 -3.56 16.93
C PRO A 242 9.38 -3.48 16.20
N LEU A 243 9.44 -2.80 15.05
CA LEU A 243 10.69 -2.57 14.31
C LEU A 243 11.58 -1.48 14.95
N ALA A 244 10.98 -0.60 15.78
CA ALA A 244 11.64 0.50 16.46
C ALA A 244 10.84 0.88 17.73
N PRO A 245 10.85 0.02 18.75
CA PRO A 245 10.04 0.22 19.97
C PRO A 245 10.51 1.42 20.81
N GLU A 246 11.71 1.91 20.57
CA GLU A 246 12.27 3.10 21.21
C GLU A 246 11.69 4.41 20.69
N ILE A 247 11.11 4.44 19.47
CA ILE A 247 10.53 5.65 18.90
C ILE A 247 9.10 5.83 19.44
N PRO A 248 8.79 6.95 20.11
CA PRO A 248 7.45 7.19 20.63
C PRO A 248 6.44 7.44 19.50
N THR A 249 5.16 7.31 19.80
CA THR A 249 4.09 7.77 18.91
C THR A 249 3.84 9.28 19.08
N LEU A 250 3.20 9.93 18.10
CA LEU A 250 2.78 11.33 18.23
C LEU A 250 1.83 11.51 19.43
N GLY A 251 0.97 10.53 19.71
CA GLY A 251 0.09 10.54 20.88
C GLY A 251 0.86 10.59 22.21
N GLU A 252 1.94 9.81 22.34
CA GLU A 252 2.82 9.80 23.51
C GLU A 252 3.59 11.11 23.69
N THR A 253 3.81 11.88 22.62
CA THR A 253 4.49 13.18 22.67
C THR A 253 3.55 14.36 22.91
N GLY A 254 2.25 14.11 23.15
CA GLY A 254 1.25 15.13 23.44
C GLY A 254 0.52 15.68 22.20
N VAL A 255 0.83 15.20 20.99
CA VAL A 255 0.11 15.56 19.76
C VAL A 255 -0.81 14.40 19.36
N GLY A 256 -1.96 14.33 20.03
CA GLY A 256 -2.93 13.24 19.81
C GLY A 256 -3.82 13.43 18.57
N GLY A 257 -4.58 12.37 18.25
CA GLY A 257 -5.57 12.37 17.17
C GLY A 257 -4.95 12.24 15.77
N ILE A 258 -3.74 11.69 15.70
CA ILE A 258 -3.06 11.33 14.45
C ILE A 258 -2.82 9.82 14.50
N ASP A 259 -3.46 9.09 13.59
CA ASP A 259 -3.21 7.68 13.34
C ASP A 259 -3.20 7.46 11.82
N VAL A 260 -2.01 7.41 11.24
CA VAL A 260 -1.79 7.32 9.80
C VAL A 260 -0.83 6.17 9.51
N THR A 261 -1.38 5.10 8.97
CA THR A 261 -0.63 3.91 8.51
C THR A 261 -0.60 3.89 6.99
N SER A 262 0.57 3.71 6.41
CA SER A 262 0.71 3.52 4.96
C SER A 262 0.36 2.09 4.55
N TRP A 263 -0.33 1.95 3.42
CA TRP A 263 -0.65 0.66 2.80
C TRP A 263 -0.68 0.76 1.27
#